data_eba053d1a972a5cdd8abb29ba352d03d
#
_entry.id   eba053d1a972a5cdd8abb29ba352d03d
#
_cell.length_a   1.000
_cell.length_b   1.000
_cell.length_c   1.000
_cell.angle_alpha   90.00
_cell.angle_beta   90.00
_cell.angle_gamma   90.00
#
_symmetry.space_group_name_H-M   'P 1'
#
loop_
_entity.id
_entity.type
_entity.pdbx_description
1 polymer ?
#
loop_
_entity_poly.entity_id
_entity_poly.type
_entity_poly.pdbx_seq_one_letter_code
_entity_poly.pdbx_strand_id
1 'polypeptide(L)'
;MLKNRFLIGSILATLFFSTNISSVNALELDEDTRTIPLDAKGNSVVMTPEQVKRGKRLFNNACAICHTGGLTKTNPNVGLDTESLSLATPARDNITSLVSYFKDPMTYDGLDSISELHPSIKSADIFPKMRSLTDEDLFAIAGHILLQPKVVNEKWGGGKIYY
;
A
#
# COMPACT_ATOMS: atom_id res chain seq x y z
N MET A 1 -25.65 -54.26 62.58
CA MET A 1 -25.55 -52.79 62.40
C MET A 1 -24.80 -52.53 61.11
N LEU A 2 -25.52 -52.29 60.03
CA LEU A 2 -24.94 -51.98 58.66
C LEU A 2 -24.72 -50.49 58.57
N LYS A 3 -23.50 -50.08 58.28
CA LYS A 3 -23.18 -48.70 57.86
C LYS A 3 -23.11 -48.61 56.38
N ASN A 4 -24.12 -48.02 55.72
CA ASN A 4 -24.13 -47.64 54.30
C ASN A 4 -23.17 -46.47 54.09
N ARG A 5 -22.16 -46.67 53.28
CA ARG A 5 -21.32 -45.58 52.75
C ARG A 5 -21.79 -45.29 51.30
N PHE A 6 -22.50 -44.19 51.11
CA PHE A 6 -22.81 -43.64 49.81
C PHE A 6 -21.54 -43.01 49.22
N LEU A 7 -21.05 -43.57 48.12
CA LEU A 7 -20.04 -42.97 47.28
C LEU A 7 -20.74 -42.03 46.29
N ILE A 8 -20.58 -40.71 46.47
CA ILE A 8 -21.03 -39.71 45.55
C ILE A 8 -19.93 -39.58 44.51
N GLY A 9 -20.14 -40.14 43.32
CA GLY A 9 -19.27 -39.96 42.17
C GLY A 9 -19.53 -38.59 41.52
N SER A 10 -18.59 -37.66 41.68
CA SER A 10 -18.60 -36.38 40.93
C SER A 10 -18.21 -36.62 39.49
N ILE A 11 -19.16 -36.53 38.58
CA ILE A 11 -18.91 -36.51 37.13
C ILE A 11 -18.52 -35.08 36.76
N LEU A 12 -17.23 -34.87 36.54
CA LEU A 12 -16.69 -33.61 36.04
C LEU A 12 -16.93 -33.60 34.50
N ALA A 13 -18.02 -32.96 34.07
CA ALA A 13 -18.27 -32.72 32.65
C ALA A 13 -17.40 -31.58 32.19
N THR A 14 -16.28 -31.88 31.53
CA THR A 14 -15.45 -30.90 30.81
C THR A 14 -16.15 -30.51 29.50
N LEU A 15 -16.82 -29.38 29.53
CA LEU A 15 -17.32 -28.74 28.33
C LEU A 15 -16.14 -28.20 27.48
N PHE A 16 -15.76 -28.94 26.44
CA PHE A 16 -14.89 -28.43 25.38
C PHE A 16 -15.66 -27.38 24.59
N PHE A 17 -15.45 -26.10 24.92
CA PHE A 17 -15.87 -25.00 24.10
C PHE A 17 -14.93 -24.97 22.87
N SER A 18 -15.32 -25.62 21.78
CA SER A 18 -14.69 -25.45 20.48
C SER A 18 -15.00 -24.04 19.98
N THR A 19 -14.16 -23.09 20.28
CA THR A 19 -14.21 -21.78 19.65
C THR A 19 -13.79 -21.95 18.19
N ASN A 20 -14.78 -22.04 17.29
CA ASN A 20 -14.55 -21.81 15.88
C ASN A 20 -14.12 -20.36 15.72
N ILE A 21 -12.81 -20.12 15.74
CA ILE A 21 -12.24 -18.85 15.30
C ILE A 21 -12.43 -18.85 13.79
N SER A 22 -13.57 -18.32 13.34
CA SER A 22 -13.73 -17.93 11.96
C SER A 22 -12.67 -16.88 11.71
N SER A 23 -11.60 -17.25 11.00
CA SER A 23 -10.66 -16.30 10.43
C SER A 23 -11.52 -15.33 9.59
N VAL A 24 -11.64 -14.11 10.07
CA VAL A 24 -12.16 -13.02 9.24
C VAL A 24 -11.15 -12.89 8.11
N ASN A 25 -11.44 -13.52 6.98
CA ASN A 25 -10.72 -13.28 5.74
C ASN A 25 -10.93 -11.79 5.45
N ALA A 26 -9.94 -10.97 5.80
CA ALA A 26 -9.83 -9.64 5.21
C ALA A 26 -9.97 -9.85 3.70
N LEU A 27 -10.94 -9.19 3.07
CA LEU A 27 -11.27 -9.35 1.67
C LEU A 27 -9.96 -9.28 0.86
N GLU A 28 -9.47 -10.43 0.47
CA GLU A 28 -8.23 -10.52 -0.29
C GLU A 28 -8.54 -10.05 -1.70
N LEU A 29 -7.83 -9.03 -2.17
CA LEU A 29 -8.03 -8.51 -3.52
C LEU A 29 -7.78 -9.64 -4.52
N ASP A 30 -8.65 -9.77 -5.51
CA ASP A 30 -8.49 -10.73 -6.60
C ASP A 30 -7.24 -10.41 -7.44
N GLU A 31 -6.84 -11.37 -8.27
CA GLU A 31 -5.64 -11.28 -9.08
C GLU A 31 -5.73 -10.15 -10.12
N ASP A 32 -6.89 -9.95 -10.74
CA ASP A 32 -7.09 -8.89 -11.75
C ASP A 32 -6.93 -7.51 -11.12
N THR A 33 -7.45 -7.32 -9.91
CA THR A 33 -7.24 -6.08 -9.14
C THR A 33 -5.76 -5.88 -8.80
N ARG A 34 -5.03 -6.95 -8.44
CA ARG A 34 -3.60 -6.90 -8.08
C ARG A 34 -2.66 -6.85 -9.29
N THR A 35 -3.16 -7.01 -10.52
CA THR A 35 -2.39 -6.88 -11.75
C THR A 35 -2.22 -5.40 -12.10
N ILE A 36 -0.97 -4.92 -12.14
CA ILE A 36 -0.63 -3.51 -12.37
C ILE A 36 0.44 -3.36 -13.44
N PRO A 37 0.55 -2.19 -14.11
CA PRO A 37 1.59 -1.93 -15.10
C PRO A 37 2.99 -2.02 -14.49
N LEU A 38 3.86 -2.81 -15.13
CA LEU A 38 5.24 -2.99 -14.69
C LEU A 38 6.17 -1.95 -15.30
N ASP A 39 6.05 -1.71 -16.60
CA ASP A 39 6.94 -0.83 -17.37
C ASP A 39 6.24 -0.15 -18.54
N ALA A 40 6.93 0.75 -19.19
CA ALA A 40 6.46 1.48 -20.38
C ALA A 40 6.34 0.61 -21.66
N LYS A 41 6.75 -0.67 -21.63
CA LYS A 41 6.63 -1.61 -22.75
C LYS A 41 5.29 -2.34 -22.75
N GLY A 42 4.43 -2.06 -21.80
CA GLY A 42 3.11 -2.70 -21.64
C GLY A 42 3.14 -4.02 -20.86
N ASN A 43 4.26 -4.38 -20.23
CA ASN A 43 4.31 -5.50 -19.34
C ASN A 43 3.53 -5.19 -18.05
N SER A 44 2.93 -6.23 -17.47
CA SER A 44 2.19 -6.16 -16.21
C SER A 44 2.77 -7.14 -15.19
N VAL A 45 2.49 -6.91 -13.92
CA VAL A 45 2.86 -7.80 -12.82
C VAL A 45 1.70 -7.96 -11.85
N VAL A 46 1.55 -9.16 -11.31
CA VAL A 46 0.58 -9.45 -10.24
C VAL A 46 1.28 -9.26 -8.90
N MET A 47 0.83 -8.31 -8.11
CA MET A 47 1.35 -8.15 -6.74
C MET A 47 0.89 -9.28 -5.84
N THR A 48 1.80 -9.82 -5.01
CA THR A 48 1.39 -10.75 -3.96
C THR A 48 0.60 -10.01 -2.86
N PRO A 49 -0.26 -10.71 -2.09
CA PRO A 49 -0.95 -10.12 -0.94
C PRO A 49 0.01 -9.46 0.07
N GLU A 50 1.19 -10.05 0.27
CA GLU A 50 2.22 -9.53 1.15
C GLU A 50 2.81 -8.22 0.62
N GLN A 51 3.06 -8.13 -0.70
CA GLN A 51 3.53 -6.89 -1.34
C GLN A 51 2.49 -5.78 -1.23
N VAL A 52 1.20 -6.08 -1.43
CA VAL A 52 0.09 -5.13 -1.25
C VAL A 52 0.06 -4.59 0.17
N LYS A 53 0.12 -5.48 1.16
CA LYS A 53 0.13 -5.12 2.59
C LYS A 53 1.38 -4.30 2.97
N ARG A 54 2.55 -4.72 2.47
CA ARG A 54 3.82 -4.01 2.68
C ARG A 54 3.79 -2.62 2.07
N GLY A 55 3.33 -2.48 0.83
CA GLY A 55 3.22 -1.19 0.12
C GLY A 55 2.33 -0.21 0.85
N LYS A 56 1.14 -0.63 1.28
CA LYS A 56 0.24 0.21 2.10
C LYS A 56 0.90 0.70 3.37
N ARG A 57 1.58 -0.18 4.10
CA ARG A 57 2.26 0.18 5.35
C ARG A 57 3.39 1.18 5.13
N LEU A 58 4.22 0.95 4.10
CA LEU A 58 5.37 1.80 3.79
C LEU A 58 4.91 3.16 3.25
N PHE A 59 3.92 3.18 2.36
CA PHE A 59 3.31 4.42 1.87
C PHE A 59 2.77 5.27 3.03
N ASN A 60 2.02 4.66 3.94
CA ASN A 60 1.49 5.37 5.10
C ASN A 60 2.59 5.94 6.01
N ASN A 61 3.73 5.24 6.11
CA ASN A 61 4.85 5.70 6.94
C ASN A 61 5.66 6.82 6.29
N ALA A 62 5.95 6.74 4.99
CA ALA A 62 6.89 7.62 4.31
C ALA A 62 6.22 8.71 3.46
N CYS A 63 5.05 8.44 2.88
CA CYS A 63 4.45 9.27 1.83
C CYS A 63 3.16 9.98 2.25
N ALA A 64 2.31 9.32 3.06
CA ALA A 64 0.94 9.78 3.34
C ALA A 64 0.87 11.11 4.10
N ILE A 65 1.95 11.58 4.73
CA ILE A 65 1.97 12.91 5.38
C ILE A 65 1.69 14.03 4.36
N CYS A 66 2.18 13.87 3.13
CA CYS A 66 1.93 14.79 2.02
C CYS A 66 0.92 14.24 1.00
N HIS A 67 0.78 12.90 0.89
CA HIS A 67 -0.04 12.23 -0.12
C HIS A 67 -1.25 11.48 0.46
N THR A 68 -1.88 12.03 1.51
CA THR A 68 -3.09 11.41 2.10
C THR A 68 -4.18 11.21 1.06
N GLY A 69 -4.63 9.95 0.89
CA GLY A 69 -5.68 9.63 -0.09
C GLY A 69 -5.28 9.86 -1.55
N GLY A 70 -3.98 9.92 -1.84
CA GLY A 70 -3.47 10.17 -3.19
C GLY A 70 -3.42 11.65 -3.61
N LEU A 71 -3.86 12.56 -2.74
CA LEU A 71 -3.68 14.01 -2.94
C LEU A 71 -2.22 14.42 -2.75
N THR A 72 -1.81 15.52 -3.36
CA THR A 72 -0.55 16.19 -3.04
C THR A 72 -0.85 17.50 -2.32
N LYS A 73 -0.63 17.54 -1.00
CA LYS A 73 -0.98 18.71 -0.16
C LYS A 73 -0.25 19.99 -0.57
N THR A 74 0.97 19.87 -1.09
CA THR A 74 1.80 21.00 -1.53
C THR A 74 1.44 21.50 -2.93
N ASN A 75 0.77 20.66 -3.73
CA ASN A 75 0.29 21.01 -5.07
C ASN A 75 -0.95 20.17 -5.42
N PRO A 76 -2.16 20.65 -5.08
CA PRO A 76 -3.41 19.91 -5.31
C PRO A 76 -3.72 19.57 -6.78
N ASN A 77 -3.03 20.24 -7.73
CA ASN A 77 -3.23 20.00 -9.16
C ASN A 77 -2.46 18.77 -9.68
N VAL A 78 -1.57 18.20 -8.87
CA VAL A 78 -0.75 17.04 -9.21
C VAL A 78 -0.95 15.97 -8.17
N GLY A 79 -1.95 15.10 -8.37
CA GLY A 79 -2.26 13.97 -7.49
C GLY A 79 -1.47 12.71 -7.84
N LEU A 80 -1.83 11.62 -7.14
CA LEU A 80 -1.37 10.27 -7.45
C LEU A 80 -2.45 9.46 -8.19
N ASP A 81 -3.43 10.13 -8.76
CA ASP A 81 -4.42 9.53 -9.64
C ASP A 81 -3.82 9.14 -10.98
N THR A 82 -4.49 8.25 -11.71
CA THR A 82 -4.01 7.69 -12.96
C THR A 82 -3.71 8.77 -14.01
N GLU A 83 -4.58 9.79 -14.12
CA GLU A 83 -4.40 10.88 -15.08
C GLU A 83 -3.17 11.71 -14.73
N SER A 84 -3.04 12.16 -13.49
CA SER A 84 -1.89 12.94 -13.04
C SER A 84 -0.57 12.21 -13.23
N LEU A 85 -0.54 10.89 -12.96
CA LEU A 85 0.66 10.08 -13.15
C LEU A 85 1.02 9.90 -14.62
N SER A 86 0.03 9.70 -15.50
CA SER A 86 0.26 9.50 -16.95
C SER A 86 0.71 10.76 -17.69
N LEU A 87 0.29 11.94 -17.23
CA LEU A 87 0.63 13.23 -17.84
C LEU A 87 1.97 13.80 -17.37
N ALA A 88 2.63 13.18 -16.39
CA ALA A 88 3.97 13.58 -15.99
C ALA A 88 5.01 13.29 -17.10
N THR A 89 6.12 14.00 -17.08
CA THR A 89 7.24 13.79 -18.01
C THR A 89 8.49 13.37 -17.22
N PRO A 90 9.03 12.14 -17.45
CA PRO A 90 8.36 11.03 -18.10
C PRO A 90 7.13 10.55 -17.35
N ALA A 91 6.23 9.81 -18.00
CA ALA A 91 5.04 9.23 -17.37
C ALA A 91 5.40 8.36 -16.16
N ARG A 92 4.61 8.47 -15.08
CA ARG A 92 4.83 7.78 -13.79
C ARG A 92 3.74 6.76 -13.51
N ASP A 93 3.15 6.19 -14.53
CA ASP A 93 1.97 5.32 -14.52
C ASP A 93 2.30 3.82 -14.46
N ASN A 94 3.55 3.48 -14.14
CA ASN A 94 4.02 2.11 -14.01
C ASN A 94 5.06 1.97 -12.89
N ILE A 95 5.31 0.74 -12.45
CA ILE A 95 6.25 0.43 -11.35
C ILE A 95 7.64 1.00 -11.63
N THR A 96 8.21 0.70 -12.79
CA THR A 96 9.60 1.08 -13.11
C THR A 96 9.79 2.59 -13.07
N SER A 97 8.85 3.35 -13.63
CA SER A 97 8.90 4.82 -13.63
C SER A 97 8.77 5.40 -12.22
N LEU A 98 7.85 4.86 -11.39
CA LEU A 98 7.71 5.31 -10.01
C LEU A 98 8.93 4.97 -9.15
N VAL A 99 9.49 3.77 -9.29
CA VAL A 99 10.73 3.39 -8.58
C VAL A 99 11.89 4.29 -8.96
N SER A 100 12.03 4.63 -10.26
CA SER A 100 13.02 5.59 -10.72
C SER A 100 12.81 6.97 -10.09
N TYR A 101 11.58 7.44 -10.04
CA TYR A 101 11.20 8.69 -9.41
C TYR A 101 11.50 8.72 -7.89
N PHE A 102 11.26 7.62 -7.16
CA PHE A 102 11.60 7.55 -5.74
C PHE A 102 13.10 7.55 -5.48
N LYS A 103 13.91 7.18 -6.46
CA LYS A 103 15.37 7.23 -6.37
C LYS A 103 15.91 8.64 -6.62
N ASP A 104 15.44 9.31 -7.66
CA ASP A 104 15.83 10.67 -8.06
C ASP A 104 14.62 11.43 -8.63
N PRO A 105 13.88 12.17 -7.80
CA PRO A 105 12.65 12.82 -8.22
C PRO A 105 12.93 14.07 -9.07
N MET A 106 12.17 14.19 -10.16
CA MET A 106 12.18 15.32 -11.07
C MET A 106 10.87 16.12 -10.94
N THR A 107 10.90 17.38 -11.38
CA THR A 107 9.69 18.19 -11.58
C THR A 107 8.67 17.45 -12.44
N TYR A 108 7.42 17.94 -12.46
CA TYR A 108 6.35 17.29 -13.22
C TYR A 108 6.61 17.26 -14.73
N ASP A 109 7.29 18.28 -15.27
CA ASP A 109 7.75 18.39 -16.64
C ASP A 109 9.08 17.67 -16.92
N GLY A 110 9.74 17.13 -15.88
CA GLY A 110 10.98 16.37 -15.99
C GLY A 110 12.25 17.19 -16.19
N LEU A 111 12.19 18.52 -16.03
CA LEU A 111 13.33 19.39 -16.34
C LEU A 111 14.34 19.50 -15.18
N ASP A 112 13.85 19.61 -13.94
CA ASP A 112 14.69 19.87 -12.78
C ASP A 112 14.58 18.79 -11.70
N SER A 113 15.69 18.52 -10.98
CA SER A 113 15.65 17.66 -9.80
C SER A 113 14.98 18.38 -8.64
N ILE A 114 14.08 17.68 -7.94
CA ILE A 114 13.42 18.17 -6.72
C ILE A 114 13.78 17.33 -5.50
N SER A 115 14.94 16.66 -5.53
CA SER A 115 15.38 15.78 -4.44
C SER A 115 15.55 16.48 -3.09
N GLU A 116 15.78 17.79 -3.06
CA GLU A 116 15.83 18.58 -1.83
C GLU A 116 14.44 18.87 -1.24
N LEU A 117 13.39 18.78 -2.05
CA LEU A 117 12.02 19.10 -1.70
C LEU A 117 11.13 17.85 -1.56
N HIS A 118 11.48 16.78 -2.25
CA HIS A 118 10.72 15.53 -2.28
C HIS A 118 11.53 14.37 -1.68
N PRO A 119 10.97 13.61 -0.71
CA PRO A 119 11.63 12.43 -0.14
C PRO A 119 12.07 11.44 -1.21
N SER A 120 13.37 11.09 -1.22
CA SER A 120 13.95 10.16 -2.19
C SER A 120 15.15 9.42 -1.62
N ILE A 121 15.61 8.39 -2.31
CA ILE A 121 16.84 7.69 -1.95
C ILE A 121 18.04 8.64 -2.09
N LYS A 122 18.06 9.50 -3.12
CA LYS A 122 19.11 10.50 -3.35
C LYS A 122 19.27 11.50 -2.21
N SER A 123 18.17 11.81 -1.54
CA SER A 123 18.12 12.75 -0.40
C SER A 123 17.79 12.08 0.94
N ALA A 124 18.20 10.82 1.10
CA ALA A 124 17.93 10.04 2.31
C ALA A 124 18.64 10.58 3.58
N ASP A 125 19.63 11.44 3.43
CA ASP A 125 20.25 12.19 4.52
C ASP A 125 19.30 13.23 5.13
N ILE A 126 18.51 13.91 4.28
CA ILE A 126 17.49 14.90 4.67
C ILE A 126 16.18 14.20 5.07
N PHE A 127 15.83 13.11 4.38
CA PHE A 127 14.59 12.35 4.60
C PHE A 127 14.85 10.98 5.23
N PRO A 128 14.97 10.87 6.56
CA PRO A 128 15.40 9.65 7.24
C PRO A 128 14.54 8.41 6.95
N LYS A 129 13.25 8.59 6.61
CA LYS A 129 12.35 7.48 6.29
C LYS A 129 12.71 6.77 4.97
N MET A 130 13.53 7.41 4.12
CA MET A 130 14.00 6.83 2.87
C MET A 130 15.26 5.96 3.03
N ARG A 131 16.03 6.12 4.13
CA ARG A 131 17.35 5.49 4.32
C ARG A 131 17.36 3.97 4.27
N SER A 132 16.31 3.34 4.77
CA SER A 132 16.23 1.89 4.91
C SER A 132 15.33 1.23 3.88
N LEU A 133 14.82 1.97 2.89
CA LEU A 133 13.98 1.42 1.85
C LEU A 133 14.83 0.69 0.82
N THR A 134 14.51 -0.59 0.61
CA THR A 134 15.11 -1.43 -0.42
C THR A 134 14.36 -1.27 -1.75
N ASP A 135 14.91 -1.83 -2.83
CA ASP A 135 14.22 -1.84 -4.12
C ASP A 135 12.87 -2.58 -4.05
N GLU A 136 12.76 -3.62 -3.24
CA GLU A 136 11.50 -4.33 -2.98
C GLU A 136 10.50 -3.45 -2.21
N ASP A 137 10.99 -2.58 -1.32
CA ASP A 137 10.15 -1.60 -0.63
C ASP A 137 9.61 -0.53 -1.59
N LEU A 138 10.47 0.00 -2.44
CA LEU A 138 10.09 0.97 -3.47
C LEU A 138 9.10 0.35 -4.47
N PHE A 139 9.33 -0.89 -4.90
CA PHE A 139 8.40 -1.67 -5.71
C PHE A 139 7.02 -1.77 -5.03
N ALA A 140 6.99 -2.15 -3.76
CA ALA A 140 5.75 -2.31 -3.01
C ALA A 140 5.01 -0.97 -2.84
N ILE A 141 5.72 0.14 -2.60
CA ILE A 141 5.14 1.50 -2.53
C ILE A 141 4.55 1.90 -3.89
N ALA A 142 5.30 1.72 -4.98
CA ALA A 142 4.82 2.00 -6.34
C ALA A 142 3.57 1.19 -6.66
N GLY A 143 3.59 -0.11 -6.32
CA GLY A 143 2.45 -0.99 -6.47
C GLY A 143 1.23 -0.53 -5.68
N HIS A 144 1.42 -0.06 -4.43
CA HIS A 144 0.32 0.51 -3.66
C HIS A 144 -0.31 1.71 -4.36
N ILE A 145 0.49 2.64 -4.88
CA ILE A 145 -0.01 3.84 -5.58
C ILE A 145 -0.83 3.44 -6.80
N LEU A 146 -0.30 2.56 -7.65
CA LEU A 146 -0.96 2.12 -8.89
C LEU A 146 -2.20 1.24 -8.65
N LEU A 147 -2.25 0.56 -7.50
CA LEU A 147 -3.38 -0.29 -7.12
C LEU A 147 -4.57 0.52 -6.61
N GLN A 148 -4.33 1.65 -5.92
CA GLN A 148 -5.39 2.40 -5.24
C GLN A 148 -6.53 2.86 -6.15
N PRO A 149 -6.32 3.34 -7.40
CA PRO A 149 -7.40 3.67 -8.32
C PRO A 149 -8.36 2.48 -8.60
N LYS A 150 -7.85 1.24 -8.57
CA LYS A 150 -8.67 0.03 -8.74
C LYS A 150 -9.47 -0.33 -7.48
N VAL A 151 -8.98 0.05 -6.30
CA VAL A 151 -9.58 -0.32 -5.00
C VAL A 151 -10.59 0.71 -4.52
N VAL A 152 -10.28 2.00 -4.66
CA VAL A 152 -11.11 3.10 -4.14
C VAL A 152 -11.61 4.07 -5.21
N ASN A 153 -11.35 3.74 -6.48
CA ASN A 153 -11.78 4.51 -7.65
C ASN A 153 -11.38 6.01 -7.56
N GLU A 154 -12.30 6.91 -7.94
CA GLU A 154 -12.10 8.36 -7.96
C GLU A 154 -11.79 8.99 -6.59
N LYS A 155 -11.96 8.25 -5.50
CA LYS A 155 -11.56 8.73 -4.15
C LYS A 155 -10.05 8.84 -3.98
N TRP A 156 -9.27 8.14 -4.81
CA TRP A 156 -7.83 8.30 -4.85
C TRP A 156 -7.44 9.51 -5.71
N GLY A 157 -6.59 10.38 -5.16
CA GLY A 157 -6.23 11.64 -5.82
C GLY A 157 -7.18 12.79 -5.53
N GLY A 158 -8.20 12.57 -4.66
CA GLY A 158 -9.09 13.61 -4.16
C GLY A 158 -10.35 13.83 -4.98
N GLY A 159 -10.59 13.00 -6.00
CA GLY A 159 -11.75 13.11 -6.89
C GLY A 159 -11.85 14.51 -7.50
N LYS A 160 -11.51 14.69 -8.75
CA LYS A 160 -11.77 15.97 -9.42
C LYS A 160 -13.29 16.14 -9.54
N ILE A 161 -13.89 16.93 -8.65
CA ILE A 161 -15.29 17.31 -8.78
C ILE A 161 -15.32 18.36 -9.90
N TYR A 162 -15.62 17.93 -11.10
CA TYR A 162 -15.96 18.87 -12.18
C TYR A 162 -17.39 19.35 -11.92
N TYR A 163 -17.54 20.63 -11.58
CA TYR A 163 -18.82 21.31 -11.55
C TYR A 163 -19.18 21.82 -12.94
#